data_9ffd7d655e6b25c6832e464c2dc51816
#
_entry.id   9ffd7d655e6b25c6832e464c2dc51816
#
_cell.length_a   1.000
_cell.length_b   1.000
_cell.length_c   1.000
_cell.angle_alpha   90.00
_cell.angle_beta   90.00
_cell.angle_gamma   90.00
#
_symmetry.space_group_name_H-M   'P 1'
#
loop_
_entity.id
_entity.type
_entity.pdbx_description
1 polymer ?
#
loop_
_entity_poly.entity_id
_entity_poly.type
_entity_poly.pdbx_seq_one_letter_code
_entity_poly.pdbx_strand_id
1 'polypeptide(L)'
;MRIVPVWIAALALIAPGCGAASGAKGRTTVVAAFYPLAYAAEQVGGAKVEVRNLTPPGAEPHDIELTPGDVGRLQQADVVLYLSHGFQPAVEQAVASARGKRVDVLAGLGLRRGVGDETGKSD
;
A
#
# COMPACT_ATOMS: atom_id res chain seq x y z
N MET A 1 -10.02 15.12 -80.04
CA MET A 1 -10.81 15.30 -78.82
C MET A 1 -10.29 14.24 -77.85
N ARG A 2 -9.38 14.63 -76.92
CA ARG A 2 -8.66 13.72 -76.06
C ARG A 2 -9.20 13.94 -74.64
N ILE A 3 -9.85 12.94 -74.10
CA ILE A 3 -10.42 12.96 -72.76
C ILE A 3 -9.34 12.42 -71.80
N VAL A 4 -8.86 13.26 -70.89
CA VAL A 4 -7.89 12.89 -69.88
C VAL A 4 -8.69 12.55 -68.58
N PRO A 5 -8.61 11.34 -68.05
CA PRO A 5 -9.22 11.04 -66.76
C PRO A 5 -8.39 11.61 -65.60
N VAL A 6 -9.02 12.46 -64.81
CA VAL A 6 -8.43 12.99 -63.57
C VAL A 6 -8.61 11.91 -62.51
N TRP A 7 -7.51 11.34 -62.06
CA TRP A 7 -7.46 10.45 -60.90
C TRP A 7 -7.41 11.31 -59.63
N ILE A 8 -8.53 11.34 -58.91
CA ILE A 8 -8.58 11.94 -57.58
C ILE A 8 -8.04 10.88 -56.62
N ALA A 9 -6.80 11.05 -56.19
CA ALA A 9 -6.22 10.26 -55.10
C ALA A 9 -6.80 10.75 -53.75
N ALA A 10 -7.74 10.00 -53.23
CA ALA A 10 -8.23 10.20 -51.85
C ALA A 10 -7.18 9.70 -50.86
N LEU A 11 -6.40 10.63 -50.31
CA LEU A 11 -5.44 10.37 -49.23
C LEU A 11 -6.18 10.20 -47.92
N ALA A 12 -6.49 8.93 -47.52
CA ALA A 12 -7.04 8.61 -46.24
C ALA A 12 -5.99 8.85 -45.14
N LEU A 13 -6.15 9.91 -44.34
CA LEU A 13 -5.40 10.12 -43.11
C LEU A 13 -5.81 9.03 -42.12
N ILE A 14 -4.98 8.00 -41.99
CA ILE A 14 -5.05 7.05 -40.88
C ILE A 14 -4.37 7.75 -39.69
N ALA A 15 -5.16 8.34 -38.81
CA ALA A 15 -4.68 8.79 -37.52
C ALA A 15 -4.34 7.54 -36.67
N PRO A 16 -3.11 7.36 -36.20
CA PRO A 16 -2.83 6.35 -35.19
C PRO A 16 -3.49 6.82 -33.90
N GLY A 17 -4.65 6.25 -33.59
CA GLY A 17 -5.25 6.37 -32.28
C GLY A 17 -4.27 5.75 -31.28
N CYS A 18 -3.56 6.60 -30.51
CA CYS A 18 -2.92 6.19 -29.26
C CYS A 18 -4.04 5.75 -28.32
N GLY A 19 -4.49 4.51 -28.47
CA GLY A 19 -5.14 3.78 -27.42
C GLY A 19 -4.15 3.64 -26.28
N ALA A 20 -4.21 4.54 -25.31
CA ALA A 20 -3.62 4.30 -24.01
C ALA A 20 -4.25 2.99 -23.52
N ALA A 21 -3.52 1.90 -23.67
CA ALA A 21 -3.81 0.67 -22.96
C ALA A 21 -3.69 1.02 -21.49
N SER A 22 -4.80 1.42 -20.88
CA SER A 22 -4.99 1.35 -19.44
C SER A 22 -4.94 -0.14 -19.13
N GLY A 23 -3.74 -0.69 -19.01
CA GLY A 23 -3.53 -1.98 -18.39
C GLY A 23 -4.31 -1.91 -17.09
N ALA A 24 -5.28 -2.78 -16.92
CA ALA A 24 -5.98 -2.95 -15.66
C ALA A 24 -4.89 -3.25 -14.63
N LYS A 25 -4.36 -2.22 -13.97
CA LYS A 25 -3.54 -2.38 -12.78
C LYS A 25 -4.42 -3.12 -11.81
N GLY A 26 -4.01 -4.30 -11.42
CA GLY A 26 -4.63 -5.01 -10.32
C GLY A 26 -4.76 -4.07 -9.12
N ARG A 27 -5.63 -4.42 -8.18
CA ARG A 27 -5.79 -3.63 -6.96
C ARG A 27 -4.43 -3.45 -6.27
N THR A 28 -4.21 -2.27 -5.72
CA THR A 28 -3.03 -2.01 -4.89
C THR A 28 -3.08 -2.87 -3.63
N THR A 29 -2.06 -3.66 -3.41
CA THR A 29 -1.97 -4.50 -2.22
C THR A 29 -1.44 -3.69 -1.03
N VAL A 30 -2.24 -3.64 0.02
CA VAL A 30 -1.92 -2.93 1.26
C VAL A 30 -1.80 -3.94 2.39
N VAL A 31 -0.68 -3.94 3.08
CA VAL A 31 -0.51 -4.67 4.34
C VAL A 31 -0.58 -3.67 5.47
N ALA A 32 -1.50 -3.89 6.40
CA ALA A 32 -1.68 -3.07 7.59
C ALA A 32 -1.28 -3.85 8.84
N ALA A 33 -0.55 -3.22 9.73
CA ALA A 33 -0.03 -3.84 10.94
C ALA A 33 -1.14 -4.33 11.87
N PHE A 34 -2.25 -3.58 11.97
CA PHE A 34 -3.41 -3.94 12.81
C PHE A 34 -4.70 -3.28 12.30
N TYR A 35 -5.84 -3.71 12.88
CA TYR A 35 -7.17 -3.41 12.37
C TYR A 35 -7.47 -1.92 12.09
N PRO A 36 -7.20 -0.94 12.96
CA PRO A 36 -7.48 0.46 12.67
C PRO A 36 -6.83 0.98 11.38
N LEU A 37 -5.60 0.53 11.09
CA LEU A 37 -4.92 0.90 9.85
C LEU A 37 -5.52 0.19 8.64
N ALA A 38 -5.91 -1.09 8.81
CA ALA A 38 -6.59 -1.84 7.76
C ALA A 38 -7.93 -1.18 7.40
N TYR A 39 -8.74 -0.87 8.41
CA TYR A 39 -10.02 -0.19 8.22
C TYR A 39 -9.86 1.16 7.50
N ALA A 40 -8.90 1.98 7.92
CA ALA A 40 -8.64 3.27 7.29
C ALA A 40 -8.23 3.10 5.80
N ALA A 41 -7.38 2.11 5.51
CA ALA A 41 -6.96 1.81 4.15
C ALA A 41 -8.13 1.37 3.27
N GLU A 42 -9.04 0.54 3.79
CA GLU A 42 -10.25 0.11 3.10
C GLU A 42 -11.20 1.27 2.82
N GLN A 43 -11.43 2.14 3.80
CA GLN A 43 -12.32 3.30 3.64
C GLN A 43 -11.77 4.30 2.60
N VAL A 44 -10.48 4.52 2.56
CA VAL A 44 -9.84 5.46 1.61
C VAL A 44 -9.68 4.83 0.23
N GLY A 45 -9.25 3.59 0.16
CA GLY A 45 -8.90 2.91 -1.09
C GLY A 45 -10.10 2.29 -1.81
N GLY A 46 -11.14 1.89 -1.07
CA GLY A 46 -12.33 1.24 -1.60
C GLY A 46 -12.00 0.05 -2.50
N ALA A 47 -12.63 -0.01 -3.65
CA ALA A 47 -12.44 -1.11 -4.62
C ALA A 47 -11.05 -1.12 -5.29
N LYS A 48 -10.23 -0.09 -5.09
CA LYS A 48 -8.89 0.03 -5.71
C LYS A 48 -7.80 -0.66 -4.91
N VAL A 49 -8.08 -1.07 -3.68
CA VAL A 49 -7.10 -1.71 -2.79
C VAL A 49 -7.53 -3.13 -2.41
N GLU A 50 -6.54 -3.94 -2.09
CA GLU A 50 -6.70 -5.20 -1.40
C GLU A 50 -5.92 -5.09 -0.09
N VAL A 51 -6.63 -5.07 1.04
CA VAL A 51 -6.03 -4.84 2.36
C VAL A 51 -5.88 -6.17 3.11
N ARG A 52 -4.71 -6.36 3.72
CA ARG A 52 -4.38 -7.47 4.61
C ARG A 52 -3.99 -6.94 5.98
N ASN A 53 -4.71 -7.37 7.00
CA ASN A 53 -4.37 -7.10 8.38
C ASN A 53 -3.43 -8.19 8.90
N LEU A 54 -2.29 -7.81 9.50
CA LEU A 54 -1.33 -8.75 10.08
C LEU A 54 -1.75 -9.27 11.45
N THR A 55 -2.49 -8.45 12.21
CA THR A 55 -2.97 -8.86 13.54
C THR A 55 -4.30 -9.61 13.39
N PRO A 56 -4.36 -10.91 13.74
CA PRO A 56 -5.62 -11.67 13.68
C PRO A 56 -6.68 -11.09 14.62
N PRO A 57 -7.97 -11.31 14.33
CA PRO A 57 -9.03 -10.91 15.24
C PRO A 57 -8.84 -11.53 16.62
N GLY A 58 -8.91 -10.71 17.66
CA GLY A 58 -8.77 -11.13 19.06
C GLY A 58 -7.34 -11.32 19.55
N ALA A 59 -6.33 -11.14 18.67
CA ALA A 59 -4.94 -11.12 19.10
C ALA A 59 -4.56 -9.75 19.67
N GLU A 60 -3.63 -9.76 20.64
CA GLU A 60 -3.03 -8.54 21.16
C GLU A 60 -2.05 -7.95 20.14
N PRO A 61 -2.26 -6.72 19.65
CA PRO A 61 -1.41 -6.17 18.58
C PRO A 61 0.06 -6.02 18.95
N HIS A 62 0.38 -5.79 20.23
CA HIS A 62 1.76 -5.58 20.68
C HIS A 62 2.60 -6.86 20.66
N ASP A 63 1.96 -8.01 20.84
CA ASP A 63 2.63 -9.29 21.06
C ASP A 63 2.52 -10.24 19.86
N ILE A 64 2.18 -9.72 18.69
CA ILE A 64 2.05 -10.60 17.52
C ILE A 64 3.39 -11.15 17.06
N GLU A 65 3.39 -12.42 16.69
CA GLU A 65 4.47 -13.07 15.98
C GLU A 65 4.13 -13.21 14.50
N LEU A 66 5.05 -12.83 13.63
CA LEU A 66 4.85 -12.95 12.19
C LEU A 66 5.25 -14.34 11.70
N THR A 67 4.35 -14.98 10.97
CA THR A 67 4.69 -16.21 10.25
C THR A 67 5.56 -15.88 9.02
N PRO A 68 6.31 -16.86 8.48
CA PRO A 68 7.02 -16.67 7.21
C PRO A 68 6.11 -16.21 6.07
N GLY A 69 4.84 -16.64 6.07
CA GLY A 69 3.83 -16.18 5.12
C GLY A 69 3.49 -14.70 5.28
N ASP A 70 3.42 -14.19 6.50
CA ASP A 70 3.16 -12.77 6.77
C ASP A 70 4.33 -11.90 6.32
N VAL A 71 5.55 -12.34 6.59
CA VAL A 71 6.76 -11.67 6.09
C VAL A 71 6.77 -11.64 4.56
N GLY A 72 6.41 -12.75 3.91
CA GLY A 72 6.31 -12.82 2.45
C GLY A 72 5.28 -11.86 1.88
N ARG A 73 4.10 -11.75 2.50
CA ARG A 73 3.06 -10.78 2.11
C ARG A 73 3.54 -9.34 2.28
N LEU A 74 4.19 -9.05 3.39
CA LEU A 74 4.76 -7.74 3.69
C LEU A 74 5.82 -7.33 2.66
N GLN A 75 6.68 -8.25 2.27
CA GLN A 75 7.71 -8.01 1.25
C GLN A 75 7.13 -7.70 -0.14
N GLN A 76 5.98 -8.27 -0.48
CA GLN A 76 5.33 -8.15 -1.79
C GLN A 76 4.28 -7.05 -1.85
N ALA A 77 3.91 -6.46 -0.72
CA ALA A 77 2.91 -5.40 -0.66
C ALA A 77 3.37 -4.14 -1.41
N ASP A 78 2.43 -3.48 -2.09
CA ASP A 78 2.68 -2.17 -2.70
C ASP A 78 2.80 -1.08 -1.63
N VAL A 79 2.05 -1.22 -0.52
CA VAL A 79 2.05 -0.30 0.62
C VAL A 79 2.01 -1.08 1.92
N VAL A 80 2.84 -0.69 2.88
CA VAL A 80 2.81 -1.20 4.26
C VAL A 80 2.51 -0.05 5.21
N LEU A 81 1.44 -0.20 6.00
CA LEU A 81 1.03 0.76 7.03
C LEU A 81 1.39 0.20 8.40
N TYR A 82 2.16 0.93 9.18
CA TYR A 82 2.59 0.49 10.51
C TYR A 82 2.77 1.66 11.48
N LEU A 83 2.98 1.36 12.73
CA LEU A 83 3.38 2.29 13.77
C LEU A 83 4.79 1.95 14.23
N SER A 84 5.63 2.97 14.36
CA SER A 84 6.96 2.85 14.95
C SER A 84 6.94 2.94 16.47
N HIS A 85 8.10 3.14 17.09
CA HIS A 85 8.30 3.36 18.54
C HIS A 85 7.96 2.16 19.42
N GLY A 86 8.18 0.95 18.91
CA GLY A 86 8.02 -0.29 19.68
C GLY A 86 6.56 -0.72 19.86
N PHE A 87 5.64 -0.17 19.07
CA PHE A 87 4.23 -0.60 19.12
C PHE A 87 4.07 -2.07 18.72
N GLN A 88 4.73 -2.48 17.64
CA GLN A 88 4.77 -3.87 17.16
C GLN A 88 6.19 -4.22 16.71
N PRO A 89 7.07 -4.63 17.62
CA PRO A 89 8.50 -4.84 17.31
C PRO A 89 8.73 -5.82 16.14
N ALA A 90 7.94 -6.90 16.07
CA ALA A 90 8.05 -7.89 15.00
C ALA A 90 7.72 -7.28 13.62
N VAL A 91 6.70 -6.43 13.55
CA VAL A 91 6.33 -5.73 12.31
C VAL A 91 7.39 -4.71 11.93
N GLU A 92 7.87 -3.90 12.90
CA GLU A 92 8.90 -2.89 12.66
C GLU A 92 10.19 -3.49 12.08
N GLN A 93 10.61 -4.66 12.59
CA GLN A 93 11.75 -5.39 12.04
C GLN A 93 11.47 -5.90 10.62
N ALA A 94 10.29 -6.47 10.39
CA ALA A 94 9.93 -7.03 9.09
C ALA A 94 9.75 -5.98 8.00
N VAL A 95 9.26 -4.77 8.36
CA VAL A 95 9.06 -3.64 7.45
C VAL A 95 10.35 -3.24 6.72
N ALA A 96 11.53 -3.47 7.32
CA ALA A 96 12.80 -3.20 6.66
C ALA A 96 12.98 -3.98 5.35
N SER A 97 12.35 -5.15 5.23
CA SER A 97 12.41 -6.01 4.05
C SER A 97 11.33 -5.71 2.98
N ALA A 98 10.39 -4.79 3.27
CA ALA A 98 9.33 -4.42 2.33
C ALA A 98 9.88 -3.75 1.07
N ARG A 99 9.41 -4.20 -0.10
CA ARG A 99 9.81 -3.64 -1.40
C ARG A 99 8.99 -2.43 -1.81
N GLY A 100 7.75 -2.36 -1.36
CA GLY A 100 6.84 -1.26 -1.65
C GLY A 100 7.01 -0.06 -0.73
N LYS A 101 6.03 0.82 -0.74
CA LYS A 101 6.03 2.02 0.07
C LYS A 101 5.76 1.68 1.55
N ARG A 102 6.66 2.09 2.42
CA ARG A 102 6.51 1.97 3.87
C ARG A 102 5.98 3.28 4.43
N VAL A 103 4.88 3.21 5.16
CA VAL A 103 4.23 4.38 5.77
C VAL A 103 4.15 4.16 7.28
N ASP A 104 5.02 4.85 7.98
CA ASP A 104 4.92 4.97 9.43
C ASP A 104 3.90 6.07 9.75
N VAL A 105 2.79 5.67 10.35
CA VAL A 105 1.68 6.61 10.64
C VAL A 105 2.03 7.55 11.78
N LEU A 106 3.02 7.21 12.61
CA LEU A 106 3.50 8.09 13.69
C LEU A 106 4.57 9.08 13.21
N ALA A 107 5.11 8.91 12.01
CA ALA A 107 6.14 9.79 11.48
C ALA A 107 5.64 11.24 11.40
N GLY A 108 6.39 12.14 12.02
CA GLY A 108 6.05 13.56 12.04
C GLY A 108 5.03 13.98 13.11
N LEU A 109 4.51 13.05 13.92
CA LEU A 109 3.69 13.39 15.07
C LEU A 109 4.57 13.69 16.28
N GLY A 110 4.24 14.77 17.01
CA GLY A 110 4.86 15.10 18.28
C GLY A 110 4.34 14.16 19.38
N LEU A 111 4.94 12.99 19.51
CA LEU A 111 4.53 12.01 20.51
C LEU A 111 4.87 12.53 21.92
N ARG A 112 3.89 12.50 22.81
CA ARG A 112 4.09 12.75 24.22
C ARG A 112 4.39 11.44 24.95
N ARG A 113 5.30 11.47 25.93
CA ARG A 113 5.45 10.35 26.86
C ARG A 113 4.12 10.16 27.61
N GLY A 114 3.63 8.93 27.67
CA GLY A 114 2.45 8.61 28.46
C GLY A 114 2.71 8.94 29.93
N VAL A 115 1.69 9.41 30.64
CA VAL A 115 1.71 9.68 32.08
C VAL A 115 1.66 8.35 32.84
N GLY A 116 2.51 7.40 32.53
CA GLY A 116 2.51 6.08 33.12
C GLY A 116 3.92 5.51 33.31
N ASP A 117 4.93 6.22 32.85
CA ASP A 117 6.33 5.82 33.03
C ASP A 117 6.91 6.42 34.34
N GLU A 118 6.10 6.39 35.37
CA GLU A 118 6.57 6.43 36.74
C GLU A 118 7.05 5.02 37.10
N THR A 119 8.12 4.57 36.46
CA THR A 119 8.89 3.47 37.01
C THR A 119 9.38 3.94 38.37
N GLY A 120 8.64 3.50 39.39
CA GLY A 120 9.01 3.68 40.76
C GLY A 120 10.43 3.23 40.97
N LYS A 121 11.32 4.20 41.07
CA LYS A 121 12.58 4.03 41.74
C LYS A 121 12.22 3.93 43.22
N SER A 122 11.90 2.73 43.66
CA SER A 122 11.91 2.41 45.08
C SER A 122 13.36 2.26 45.48
N ASP A 123 13.79 3.10 46.39
CA ASP A 123 15.04 3.03 47.14
C ASP A 123 15.24 1.66 47.82
#